data_f17bdab8635a9a014e57ad272f01894d
#
_entry.id   f17bdab8635a9a014e57ad272f01894d
#
_cell.length_a   1.000
_cell.length_b   1.000
_cell.length_c   1.000
_cell.angle_alpha   90.00
_cell.angle_beta   90.00
_cell.angle_gamma   90.00
#
_symmetry.space_group_name_H-M   'P 1'
#
loop_
_entity.id
_entity.type
_entity.pdbx_description
1 polymer ?
#
loop_
_entity_poly.entity_id
_entity_poly.type
_entity_poly.pdbx_seq_one_letter_code
_entity_poly.pdbx_strand_id
1 'polypeptide(L)'
;LFRSNGTFDITVGQLIDLWDFKADTPKLPETSAIAGALTSIGYRGITLNDSTISFSNPNTIIDLGAVAKGYIADKIKEYLIEQRVDSAIINLGGNVLCVGKKNSDDFTIGITDPKGSSDILKLKINDQSVVTSGIYQRYFEVEGKYYHHILNPKTGYSYDNGLASVTIISNHSVDGDALSTVCFTLGKEQGLALVNQLAGIEAVFIDTNNALYYSDHAKDYVIQ
;
A
#
# COMPACT_ATOMS: atom_id res chain seq x y z
N LEU A 1 2.39 -6.09 -10.42
CA LEU A 1 3.04 -5.52 -11.60
C LEU A 1 2.15 -5.65 -12.84
N PHE A 2 1.88 -6.84 -13.34
CA PHE A 2 1.10 -7.04 -14.57
C PHE A 2 -0.36 -6.55 -14.45
N ARG A 3 -1.05 -6.86 -13.34
CA ARG A 3 -2.44 -6.43 -13.09
C ARG A 3 -2.61 -4.92 -12.96
N SER A 4 -1.57 -4.21 -12.54
CA SER A 4 -1.57 -2.74 -12.46
C SER A 4 -1.26 -2.06 -13.80
N ASN A 5 -1.02 -2.80 -14.86
CA ASN A 5 -0.57 -2.28 -16.16
C ASN A 5 0.67 -1.37 -16.04
N GLY A 6 1.55 -1.71 -15.09
CA GLY A 6 2.79 -0.97 -14.83
C GLY A 6 2.60 0.37 -14.10
N THR A 7 1.45 0.63 -13.48
CA THR A 7 1.29 1.78 -12.57
C THR A 7 1.95 1.52 -11.21
N PHE A 8 2.11 0.26 -10.84
CA PHE A 8 2.89 -0.21 -9.71
C PHE A 8 4.09 -1.00 -10.23
N ASP A 9 5.30 -0.59 -9.87
CA ASP A 9 6.55 -1.21 -10.31
C ASP A 9 7.56 -1.26 -9.16
N ILE A 10 8.06 -2.44 -8.84
CA ILE A 10 9.05 -2.64 -7.76
C ILE A 10 10.45 -2.15 -8.15
N THR A 11 10.71 -1.82 -9.41
CA THR A 11 12.02 -1.34 -9.86
C THR A 11 12.23 0.16 -9.63
N VAL A 12 11.36 0.79 -8.83
CA VAL A 12 11.40 2.22 -8.50
C VAL A 12 12.45 2.62 -7.46
N GLY A 13 13.32 1.69 -7.03
CA GLY A 13 14.26 1.94 -5.95
C GLY A 13 15.13 3.17 -6.17
N GLN A 14 15.64 3.43 -7.37
CA GLN A 14 16.39 4.66 -7.65
C GLN A 14 15.56 5.94 -7.46
N LEU A 15 14.27 5.93 -7.77
CA LEU A 15 13.38 7.07 -7.50
C LEU A 15 13.17 7.23 -5.99
N ILE A 16 12.96 6.13 -5.26
CA ILE A 16 12.77 6.16 -3.80
C ILE A 16 13.99 6.77 -3.12
N ASP A 17 15.19 6.35 -3.52
CA ASP A 17 16.45 6.89 -2.99
C ASP A 17 16.63 8.36 -3.36
N LEU A 18 16.27 8.76 -4.58
CA LEU A 18 16.40 10.14 -5.07
C LEU A 18 15.46 11.10 -4.33
N TRP A 19 14.22 10.70 -4.07
CA TRP A 19 13.23 11.51 -3.36
C TRP A 19 13.47 11.58 -1.86
N ASP A 20 14.06 10.55 -1.27
CA ASP A 20 14.41 10.41 0.14
C ASP A 20 13.38 11.03 1.11
N PHE A 21 12.14 10.56 1.06
CA PHE A 21 11.06 11.02 1.95
C PHE A 21 11.32 10.81 3.45
N LYS A 22 12.45 10.18 3.80
CA LYS A 22 12.86 9.95 5.19
C LYS A 22 13.96 10.90 5.65
N ALA A 23 14.49 11.71 4.75
CA ALA A 23 15.50 12.72 5.10
C ALA A 23 14.94 13.71 6.14
N ASP A 24 15.80 14.24 7.00
CA ASP A 24 15.42 15.30 7.95
C ASP A 24 14.90 16.55 7.23
N THR A 25 15.38 16.81 6.03
CA THR A 25 14.98 17.91 5.16
C THR A 25 14.80 17.40 3.73
N PRO A 26 13.66 16.78 3.40
CA PRO A 26 13.39 16.31 2.04
C PRO A 26 13.41 17.49 1.05
N LYS A 27 13.88 17.22 -0.17
CA LYS A 27 13.99 18.24 -1.22
C LYS A 27 13.38 17.70 -2.51
N LEU A 28 12.81 18.60 -3.29
CA LEU A 28 12.38 18.27 -4.65
C LEU A 28 13.62 17.94 -5.50
N PRO A 29 13.72 16.72 -6.06
CA PRO A 29 14.84 16.35 -6.93
C PRO A 29 14.85 17.16 -8.22
N GLU A 30 16.05 17.38 -8.77
CA GLU A 30 16.21 18.00 -10.08
C GLU A 30 15.55 17.15 -11.18
N THR A 31 14.88 17.80 -12.13
CA THR A 31 14.17 17.12 -13.23
C THR A 31 15.10 16.21 -14.03
N SER A 32 16.35 16.59 -14.23
CA SER A 32 17.37 15.77 -14.91
C SER A 32 17.71 14.50 -14.14
N ALA A 33 17.77 14.56 -12.82
CA ALA A 33 18.01 13.41 -11.95
C ALA A 33 16.82 12.43 -11.99
N ILE A 34 15.59 12.94 -11.95
CA ILE A 34 14.36 12.14 -12.12
C ILE A 34 14.38 11.43 -13.48
N ALA A 35 14.68 12.17 -14.57
CA ALA A 35 14.77 11.59 -15.92
C ALA A 35 15.85 10.50 -15.99
N GLY A 36 16.99 10.67 -15.32
CA GLY A 36 18.04 9.67 -15.21
C GLY A 36 17.56 8.41 -14.49
N ALA A 37 16.90 8.54 -13.34
CA ALA A 37 16.38 7.41 -12.56
C ALA A 37 15.32 6.61 -13.33
N LEU A 38 14.46 7.28 -14.10
CA LEU A 38 13.43 6.63 -14.93
C LEU A 38 14.01 5.65 -15.95
N THR A 39 15.25 5.83 -16.42
CA THR A 39 15.89 4.92 -17.40
C THR A 39 16.16 3.52 -16.84
N SER A 40 16.18 3.35 -15.52
CA SER A 40 16.44 2.08 -14.83
C SER A 40 15.15 1.34 -14.39
N ILE A 41 13.98 1.96 -14.62
CA ILE A 41 12.70 1.43 -14.19
C ILE A 41 12.06 0.60 -15.30
N GLY A 42 11.57 -0.58 -14.94
CA GLY A 42 10.84 -1.46 -15.85
C GLY A 42 10.86 -2.91 -15.40
N TYR A 43 9.80 -3.36 -14.72
CA TYR A 43 9.67 -4.73 -14.24
C TYR A 43 9.83 -5.81 -15.33
N ARG A 44 9.59 -5.47 -16.59
CA ARG A 44 9.80 -6.38 -17.73
C ARG A 44 11.26 -6.74 -17.96
N GLY A 45 12.19 -5.93 -17.43
CA GLY A 45 13.61 -6.21 -17.42
C GLY A 45 14.05 -7.19 -16.32
N ILE A 46 13.14 -7.68 -15.49
CA ILE A 46 13.41 -8.70 -14.47
C ILE A 46 13.16 -10.09 -15.06
N THR A 47 14.13 -10.96 -14.98
CA THR A 47 14.00 -12.38 -15.31
C THR A 47 14.17 -13.20 -14.05
N LEU A 48 13.22 -14.12 -13.81
CA LEU A 48 13.24 -15.07 -12.71
C LEU A 48 13.46 -16.47 -13.27
N ASN A 49 14.56 -17.14 -12.84
CA ASN A 49 14.85 -18.52 -13.16
C ASN A 49 15.14 -19.27 -11.87
N ASP A 50 14.25 -20.17 -11.47
CA ASP A 50 14.33 -20.95 -10.23
C ASP A 50 14.71 -20.10 -9.01
N SER A 51 15.97 -20.10 -8.61
CA SER A 51 16.50 -19.34 -7.47
C SER A 51 17.31 -18.09 -7.87
N THR A 52 17.27 -17.71 -9.14
CA THR A 52 18.09 -16.60 -9.66
C THR A 52 17.22 -15.47 -10.18
N ILE A 53 17.55 -14.25 -9.79
CA ILE A 53 17.00 -13.00 -10.34
C ILE A 53 18.08 -12.35 -11.19
N SER A 54 17.74 -11.96 -12.41
CA SER A 54 18.62 -11.18 -13.28
C SER A 54 17.90 -9.95 -13.83
N PHE A 55 18.68 -8.91 -14.12
CA PHE A 55 18.19 -7.63 -14.60
C PHE A 55 18.78 -7.31 -15.96
N SER A 56 17.95 -6.85 -16.90
CA SER A 56 18.43 -6.38 -18.21
C SER A 56 19.19 -5.04 -18.10
N ASN A 57 18.87 -4.22 -17.09
CA ASN A 57 19.57 -2.98 -16.81
C ASN A 57 20.35 -3.13 -15.46
N PRO A 58 21.69 -3.00 -15.45
CA PRO A 58 22.49 -3.17 -14.23
C PRO A 58 22.24 -2.10 -13.15
N ASN A 59 21.60 -0.99 -13.52
CA ASN A 59 21.26 0.09 -12.60
C ASN A 59 19.85 -0.09 -11.96
N THR A 60 19.14 -1.16 -12.26
CA THR A 60 17.83 -1.43 -11.65
C THR A 60 17.98 -1.71 -10.17
N ILE A 61 17.24 -0.96 -9.34
CA ILE A 61 17.12 -1.18 -7.89
C ILE A 61 15.69 -1.58 -7.57
N ILE A 62 15.54 -2.71 -6.84
CA ILE A 62 14.24 -3.18 -6.37
C ILE A 62 13.93 -2.54 -5.01
N ASP A 63 12.73 -1.98 -4.87
CA ASP A 63 12.11 -1.62 -3.60
C ASP A 63 10.89 -2.53 -3.34
N LEU A 64 10.89 -3.20 -2.19
CA LEU A 64 9.83 -4.09 -1.74
C LEU A 64 8.97 -3.46 -0.63
N GLY A 65 9.10 -2.17 -0.39
CA GLY A 65 8.41 -1.45 0.69
C GLY A 65 6.89 -1.57 0.68
N ALA A 66 6.30 -1.82 -0.47
CA ALA A 66 4.85 -1.98 -0.65
C ALA A 66 4.35 -3.44 -0.54
N VAL A 67 5.21 -4.39 -0.14
CA VAL A 67 4.83 -5.80 0.05
C VAL A 67 5.50 -6.43 1.27
N ALA A 68 6.60 -5.85 1.75
CA ALA A 68 7.43 -6.45 2.79
C ALA A 68 6.73 -6.51 4.14
N LYS A 69 5.97 -5.47 4.52
CA LYS A 69 5.25 -5.45 5.80
C LYS A 69 4.16 -6.51 5.83
N GLY A 70 3.40 -6.64 4.74
CA GLY A 70 2.37 -7.66 4.60
C GLY A 70 2.95 -9.06 4.69
N TYR A 71 4.03 -9.34 3.97
CA TYR A 71 4.72 -10.63 4.04
C TYR A 71 5.23 -10.96 5.45
N ILE A 72 5.85 -9.98 6.13
CA ILE A 72 6.34 -10.14 7.51
C ILE A 72 5.18 -10.39 8.47
N ALA A 73 4.06 -9.65 8.34
CA ALA A 73 2.88 -9.84 9.17
C ALA A 73 2.31 -11.26 9.03
N ASP A 74 2.22 -11.78 7.79
CA ASP A 74 1.76 -13.15 7.53
C ASP A 74 2.71 -14.17 8.18
N LYS A 75 4.03 -13.99 8.09
CA LYS A 75 5.00 -14.87 8.74
C LYS A 75 4.95 -14.81 10.27
N ILE A 76 4.67 -13.64 10.85
CA ILE A 76 4.44 -13.51 12.29
C ILE A 76 3.15 -14.24 12.68
N LYS A 77 2.06 -14.11 11.90
CA LYS A 77 0.81 -14.84 12.12
C LYS A 77 1.04 -16.35 12.12
N GLU A 78 1.72 -16.89 11.09
CA GLU A 78 2.07 -18.30 11.01
C GLU A 78 2.80 -18.77 12.28
N TYR A 79 3.84 -18.03 12.69
CA TYR A 79 4.60 -18.34 13.92
C TYR A 79 3.73 -18.31 15.18
N LEU A 80 2.85 -17.28 15.35
CA LEU A 80 1.96 -17.19 16.50
C LEU A 80 0.99 -18.37 16.58
N ILE A 81 0.43 -18.81 15.45
CA ILE A 81 -0.44 -19.98 15.36
C ILE A 81 0.31 -21.26 15.78
N GLU A 82 1.56 -21.44 15.32
CA GLU A 82 2.41 -22.58 15.75
C GLU A 82 2.68 -22.56 17.26
N GLN A 83 2.78 -21.35 17.87
CA GLN A 83 2.89 -21.18 19.31
C GLN A 83 1.53 -21.27 20.07
N ARG A 84 0.45 -21.64 19.37
CA ARG A 84 -0.92 -21.76 19.92
C ARG A 84 -1.48 -20.45 20.47
N VAL A 85 -1.14 -19.35 19.83
CA VAL A 85 -1.75 -18.04 20.11
C VAL A 85 -3.04 -17.92 19.30
N ASP A 86 -4.17 -17.90 19.99
CA ASP A 86 -5.51 -17.88 19.35
C ASP A 86 -6.03 -16.47 19.07
N SER A 87 -5.40 -15.43 19.64
CA SER A 87 -5.85 -14.05 19.49
C SER A 87 -4.69 -13.08 19.59
N ALA A 88 -4.50 -12.26 18.55
CA ALA A 88 -3.48 -11.22 18.53
C ALA A 88 -3.81 -10.11 17.52
N ILE A 89 -3.18 -8.95 17.70
CA ILE A 89 -3.08 -7.90 16.67
C ILE A 89 -1.60 -7.68 16.37
N ILE A 90 -1.24 -7.80 15.10
CA ILE A 90 0.07 -7.44 14.56
C ILE A 90 -0.09 -6.09 13.88
N ASN A 91 0.64 -5.06 14.31
CA ASN A 91 0.62 -3.72 13.69
C ASN A 91 2.03 -3.31 13.27
N LEU A 92 2.24 -3.21 11.97
CA LEU A 92 3.51 -2.83 11.34
C LEU A 92 3.37 -1.46 10.65
N GLY A 93 2.99 -0.43 11.44
CA GLY A 93 2.91 0.94 10.95
C GLY A 93 1.85 1.14 9.85
N GLY A 94 0.59 0.86 10.18
CA GLY A 94 -0.56 0.99 9.26
C GLY A 94 -0.88 -0.27 8.45
N ASN A 95 -0.04 -1.31 8.52
CA ASN A 95 -0.38 -2.66 8.14
C ASN A 95 -0.82 -3.41 9.41
N VAL A 96 -2.11 -3.69 9.53
CA VAL A 96 -2.71 -4.35 10.71
C VAL A 96 -3.21 -5.72 10.30
N LEU A 97 -2.81 -6.77 11.03
CA LEU A 97 -3.28 -8.13 10.86
C LEU A 97 -3.84 -8.66 12.17
N CYS A 98 -5.09 -9.06 12.16
CA CYS A 98 -5.76 -9.71 13.28
C CYS A 98 -5.61 -11.23 13.19
N VAL A 99 -5.28 -11.87 14.31
CA VAL A 99 -5.25 -13.32 14.47
C VAL A 99 -6.44 -13.73 15.31
N GLY A 100 -7.33 -14.56 14.76
CA GLY A 100 -8.53 -15.02 15.44
C GLY A 100 -9.48 -13.90 15.86
N LYS A 101 -10.03 -13.99 17.08
CA LYS A 101 -11.02 -13.08 17.66
C LYS A 101 -10.59 -12.56 19.02
N LYS A 102 -11.06 -11.36 19.37
CA LYS A 102 -10.87 -10.79 20.72
C LYS A 102 -11.95 -11.32 21.67
N ASN A 103 -11.61 -12.27 22.56
CA ASN A 103 -12.54 -12.81 23.58
C ASN A 103 -13.91 -13.22 22.98
N SER A 104 -13.92 -13.89 21.83
CA SER A 104 -15.10 -14.30 21.03
C SER A 104 -15.76 -13.20 20.19
N ASP A 105 -15.38 -11.94 20.34
CA ASP A 105 -15.83 -10.83 19.50
C ASP A 105 -14.83 -10.51 18.37
N ASP A 106 -15.30 -9.83 17.35
CA ASP A 106 -14.43 -9.31 16.30
C ASP A 106 -13.56 -8.15 16.82
N PHE A 107 -12.39 -7.97 16.24
CA PHE A 107 -11.57 -6.78 16.52
C PHE A 107 -12.20 -5.53 15.89
N THR A 108 -12.06 -4.39 16.57
CA THR A 108 -12.41 -3.08 16.02
C THR A 108 -11.15 -2.40 15.54
N ILE A 109 -11.05 -2.15 14.23
CA ILE A 109 -9.91 -1.48 13.59
C ILE A 109 -10.38 -0.13 13.04
N GLY A 110 -9.73 0.95 13.47
CA GLY A 110 -9.98 2.30 12.97
C GLY A 110 -9.23 2.57 11.66
N ILE A 111 -9.89 3.25 10.73
CA ILE A 111 -9.25 3.86 9.55
C ILE A 111 -9.07 5.33 9.86
N THR A 112 -7.82 5.79 9.85
CA THR A 112 -7.45 7.17 10.17
C THR A 112 -8.02 8.15 9.15
N ASP A 113 -8.58 9.27 9.64
CA ASP A 113 -8.97 10.40 8.81
C ASP A 113 -7.72 11.04 8.15
N PRO A 114 -7.65 11.10 6.81
CA PRO A 114 -6.53 11.75 6.11
C PRO A 114 -6.26 13.20 6.52
N LYS A 115 -7.28 13.91 7.02
CA LYS A 115 -7.21 15.33 7.42
C LYS A 115 -7.14 15.54 8.93
N GLY A 116 -7.22 14.48 9.70
CA GLY A 116 -7.33 14.56 11.16
C GLY A 116 -6.50 13.52 11.89
N SER A 117 -6.67 13.51 13.22
CA SER A 117 -6.04 12.53 14.12
C SER A 117 -7.03 11.48 14.66
N SER A 118 -8.30 11.55 14.26
CA SER A 118 -9.35 10.61 14.66
C SER A 118 -9.58 9.54 13.58
N ASP A 119 -10.36 8.53 13.92
CA ASP A 119 -10.85 7.58 12.93
C ASP A 119 -12.01 8.18 12.13
N ILE A 120 -11.95 8.08 10.80
CA ILE A 120 -13.07 8.43 9.91
C ILE A 120 -14.06 7.27 9.79
N LEU A 121 -13.60 6.05 10.03
CA LEU A 121 -14.37 4.82 9.90
C LEU A 121 -13.83 3.77 10.87
N LYS A 122 -14.72 2.88 11.36
CA LYS A 122 -14.34 1.71 12.16
C LYS A 122 -14.84 0.44 11.49
N LEU A 123 -14.00 -0.59 11.49
CA LEU A 123 -14.28 -1.89 10.90
C LEU A 123 -14.29 -2.98 11.96
N LYS A 124 -15.20 -3.96 11.78
CA LYS A 124 -15.17 -5.25 12.49
C LYS A 124 -14.33 -6.24 11.69
N ILE A 125 -13.28 -6.77 12.30
CA ILE A 125 -12.31 -7.64 11.63
C ILE A 125 -12.11 -8.92 12.42
N ASN A 126 -12.17 -10.04 11.72
CA ASN A 126 -11.98 -11.37 12.27
C ASN A 126 -10.96 -12.13 11.42
N ASP A 127 -9.82 -12.45 12.01
CA ASP A 127 -8.73 -13.22 11.39
C ASP A 127 -8.25 -12.71 10.02
N GLN A 128 -8.40 -11.41 9.79
CA GLN A 128 -8.09 -10.73 8.52
C GLN A 128 -7.12 -9.56 8.72
N SER A 129 -6.58 -9.11 7.61
CA SER A 129 -5.68 -7.96 7.51
C SER A 129 -6.43 -6.70 7.05
N VAL A 130 -6.03 -5.55 7.58
CA VAL A 130 -6.45 -4.21 7.17
C VAL A 130 -5.20 -3.40 6.87
N VAL A 131 -4.97 -3.10 5.61
CA VAL A 131 -3.76 -2.39 5.18
C VAL A 131 -4.12 -1.12 4.42
N THR A 132 -3.53 0.00 4.84
CA THR A 132 -3.78 1.30 4.24
C THR A 132 -2.53 1.87 3.58
N SER A 133 -2.65 2.25 2.32
CA SER A 133 -1.71 3.14 1.62
C SER A 133 -2.31 4.54 1.54
N GLY A 134 -1.59 5.55 2.04
CA GLY A 134 -2.09 6.93 2.08
C GLY A 134 -1.00 7.97 1.90
N ILE A 135 -1.38 9.11 1.32
CA ILE A 135 -0.46 10.21 0.98
C ILE A 135 0.11 10.92 2.22
N TYR A 136 -0.60 10.85 3.35
CA TYR A 136 -0.28 11.54 4.61
C TYR A 136 0.77 10.82 5.46
N GLN A 137 1.22 9.62 5.07
CA GLN A 137 2.20 8.85 5.85
C GLN A 137 3.62 9.37 5.72
N ARG A 138 4.02 9.75 4.49
CA ARG A 138 5.35 10.29 4.16
C ARG A 138 5.21 11.27 3.02
N TYR A 139 5.32 12.53 3.32
CA TYR A 139 5.19 13.61 2.36
C TYR A 139 5.99 14.83 2.80
N PHE A 140 6.19 15.74 1.89
CA PHE A 140 6.66 17.10 2.16
C PHE A 140 6.00 18.08 1.19
N GLU A 141 6.07 19.35 1.51
CA GLU A 141 5.46 20.43 0.73
C GLU A 141 6.54 21.38 0.18
N VAL A 142 6.43 21.70 -1.10
CA VAL A 142 7.24 22.73 -1.75
C VAL A 142 6.32 23.62 -2.55
N GLU A 143 6.36 24.93 -2.29
CA GLU A 143 5.58 25.96 -3.00
C GLU A 143 4.07 25.66 -3.06
N GLY A 144 3.50 25.14 -1.96
CA GLY A 144 2.08 24.80 -1.86
C GLY A 144 1.70 23.49 -2.55
N LYS A 145 2.65 22.72 -3.09
CA LYS A 145 2.42 21.43 -3.70
C LYS A 145 2.94 20.30 -2.81
N TYR A 146 2.07 19.30 -2.58
CA TYR A 146 2.38 18.12 -1.80
C TYR A 146 3.04 17.05 -2.66
N TYR A 147 4.14 16.49 -2.16
CA TYR A 147 4.84 15.35 -2.74
C TYR A 147 4.86 14.22 -1.71
N HIS A 148 4.45 13.03 -2.10
CA HIS A 148 4.36 11.87 -1.23
C HIS A 148 5.03 10.63 -1.85
N HIS A 149 5.32 9.64 -1.03
CA HIS A 149 6.15 8.49 -1.36
C HIS A 149 5.55 7.49 -2.36
N ILE A 150 4.28 7.62 -2.74
CA ILE A 150 3.67 6.75 -3.77
C ILE A 150 3.99 7.38 -5.13
N LEU A 151 5.07 6.92 -5.73
CA LEU A 151 5.65 7.47 -6.96
C LEU A 151 5.11 6.79 -8.20
N ASN A 152 4.87 7.58 -9.25
CA ASN A 152 4.50 7.09 -10.57
C ASN A 152 5.76 6.66 -11.35
N PRO A 153 5.92 5.38 -11.68
CA PRO A 153 7.11 4.86 -12.37
C PRO A 153 7.27 5.39 -13.80
N LYS A 154 6.24 6.04 -14.37
CA LYS A 154 6.29 6.62 -15.72
C LYS A 154 6.73 8.08 -15.71
N THR A 155 6.38 8.84 -14.66
CA THR A 155 6.68 10.28 -14.58
C THR A 155 7.78 10.59 -13.58
N GLY A 156 8.01 9.70 -12.60
CA GLY A 156 8.96 9.89 -11.51
C GLY A 156 8.48 10.82 -10.39
N TYR A 157 7.24 11.32 -10.46
CA TYR A 157 6.62 12.16 -9.44
C TYR A 157 5.55 11.40 -8.65
N SER A 158 5.12 11.97 -7.53
CA SER A 158 4.00 11.44 -6.75
C SER A 158 2.73 11.37 -7.60
N TYR A 159 1.88 10.36 -7.34
CA TYR A 159 0.57 10.29 -7.95
C TYR A 159 -0.32 11.45 -7.50
N ASP A 160 -1.05 12.03 -8.44
CA ASP A 160 -2.08 13.06 -8.19
C ASP A 160 -3.36 12.62 -8.91
N ASN A 161 -4.15 11.80 -8.24
CA ASN A 161 -5.37 11.19 -8.79
C ASN A 161 -6.61 11.44 -7.91
N GLY A 162 -6.52 12.41 -6.99
CA GLY A 162 -7.60 12.80 -6.11
C GLY A 162 -7.86 11.85 -4.94
N LEU A 163 -7.08 10.77 -4.77
CA LEU A 163 -7.17 9.88 -3.62
C LEU A 163 -6.26 10.35 -2.47
N ALA A 164 -6.78 10.26 -1.25
CA ALA A 164 -6.01 10.45 -0.03
C ALA A 164 -5.50 9.12 0.52
N SER A 165 -6.31 8.06 0.47
CA SER A 165 -5.90 6.72 0.90
C SER A 165 -6.75 5.61 0.28
N VAL A 166 -6.19 4.40 0.29
CA VAL A 166 -6.88 3.15 -0.01
C VAL A 166 -6.57 2.15 1.08
N THR A 167 -7.61 1.60 1.69
CA THR A 167 -7.54 0.52 2.68
C THR A 167 -8.05 -0.77 2.06
N ILE A 168 -7.27 -1.84 2.18
CA ILE A 168 -7.65 -3.19 1.74
C ILE A 168 -7.92 -4.06 2.96
N ILE A 169 -9.01 -4.82 2.90
CA ILE A 169 -9.32 -5.92 3.82
C ILE A 169 -9.06 -7.22 3.07
N SER A 170 -8.26 -8.12 3.65
CA SER A 170 -7.84 -9.36 2.99
C SER A 170 -7.51 -10.46 3.99
N ASN A 171 -7.52 -11.73 3.55
CA ASN A 171 -7.13 -12.86 4.40
C ASN A 171 -5.60 -12.94 4.59
N HIS A 172 -4.83 -12.49 3.61
CA HIS A 172 -3.36 -12.42 3.68
C HIS A 172 -2.91 -10.97 3.66
N SER A 173 -2.03 -10.61 4.59
CA SER A 173 -1.56 -9.24 4.73
C SER A 173 -0.68 -8.80 3.57
N VAL A 174 0.04 -9.72 2.94
CA VAL A 174 0.83 -9.43 1.74
C VAL A 174 -0.03 -8.98 0.57
N ASP A 175 -1.23 -9.56 0.40
CA ASP A 175 -2.19 -9.14 -0.62
C ASP A 175 -2.72 -7.73 -0.32
N GLY A 176 -3.05 -7.45 0.95
CA GLY A 176 -3.47 -6.14 1.40
C GLY A 176 -2.42 -5.06 1.16
N ASP A 177 -1.15 -5.34 1.50
CA ASP A 177 -0.02 -4.41 1.32
C ASP A 177 0.19 -4.08 -0.17
N ALA A 178 0.25 -5.11 -1.03
CA ALA A 178 0.39 -4.95 -2.47
C ALA A 178 -0.81 -4.21 -3.10
N LEU A 179 -2.04 -4.67 -2.80
CA LEU A 179 -3.25 -4.16 -3.43
C LEU A 179 -3.61 -2.75 -2.98
N SER A 180 -3.31 -2.34 -1.73
CA SER A 180 -3.56 -0.98 -1.29
C SER A 180 -2.78 0.04 -2.15
N THR A 181 -1.53 -0.26 -2.47
CA THR A 181 -0.71 0.58 -3.36
C THR A 181 -1.16 0.46 -4.81
N VAL A 182 -1.42 -0.75 -5.33
CA VAL A 182 -1.91 -0.96 -6.71
C VAL A 182 -3.22 -0.20 -6.93
N CYS A 183 -4.20 -0.35 -6.04
CA CYS A 183 -5.49 0.33 -6.17
C CYS A 183 -5.36 1.84 -6.06
N PHE A 184 -4.46 2.34 -5.18
CA PHE A 184 -4.14 3.76 -5.13
C PHE A 184 -3.60 4.27 -6.47
N THR A 185 -2.64 3.56 -7.08
CA THR A 185 -2.01 3.97 -8.35
C THR A 185 -2.94 3.87 -9.55
N LEU A 186 -3.90 2.94 -9.53
CA LEU A 186 -4.94 2.81 -10.57
C LEU A 186 -6.00 3.91 -10.48
N GLY A 187 -6.16 4.54 -9.31
CA GLY A 187 -7.24 5.46 -9.04
C GLY A 187 -8.55 4.75 -8.68
N LYS A 188 -9.56 5.55 -8.30
CA LYS A 188 -10.80 5.06 -7.70
C LYS A 188 -11.55 4.07 -8.60
N GLU A 189 -11.86 4.44 -9.84
CA GLU A 189 -12.70 3.65 -10.73
C GLU A 189 -12.06 2.30 -11.08
N GLN A 190 -10.79 2.31 -11.51
CA GLN A 190 -10.09 1.09 -11.89
C GLN A 190 -9.71 0.24 -10.68
N GLY A 191 -9.39 0.88 -9.54
CA GLY A 191 -9.09 0.19 -8.29
C GLY A 191 -10.29 -0.56 -7.74
N LEU A 192 -11.48 0.07 -7.69
CA LEU A 192 -12.73 -0.60 -7.30
C LEU A 192 -13.09 -1.73 -8.26
N ALA A 193 -12.99 -1.50 -9.58
CA ALA A 193 -13.27 -2.54 -10.57
C ALA A 193 -12.31 -3.73 -10.45
N LEU A 194 -11.05 -3.51 -10.06
CA LEU A 194 -10.10 -4.58 -9.79
C LEU A 194 -10.50 -5.37 -8.53
N VAL A 195 -10.77 -4.68 -7.43
CA VAL A 195 -11.11 -5.32 -6.14
C VAL A 195 -12.36 -6.17 -6.26
N ASN A 196 -13.43 -5.67 -6.90
CA ASN A 196 -14.69 -6.39 -7.07
C ASN A 196 -14.57 -7.68 -7.92
N GLN A 197 -13.42 -7.90 -8.59
CA GLN A 197 -13.12 -9.15 -9.30
C GLN A 197 -12.29 -10.15 -8.45
N LEU A 198 -11.88 -9.76 -7.24
CA LEU A 198 -11.00 -10.56 -6.39
C LEU A 198 -11.79 -11.15 -5.22
N ALA A 199 -11.87 -12.47 -5.15
CA ALA A 199 -12.55 -13.14 -4.05
C ALA A 199 -11.82 -12.92 -2.72
N GLY A 200 -12.56 -12.54 -1.67
CA GLY A 200 -12.04 -12.36 -0.31
C GLY A 200 -11.20 -11.09 -0.11
N ILE A 201 -11.29 -10.15 -1.06
CA ILE A 201 -10.65 -8.83 -0.98
C ILE A 201 -11.72 -7.75 -1.01
N GLU A 202 -11.69 -6.86 -0.03
CA GLU A 202 -12.57 -5.68 0.01
C GLU A 202 -11.74 -4.41 0.17
N ALA A 203 -12.31 -3.28 -0.21
CA ALA A 203 -11.60 -2.00 -0.17
C ALA A 203 -12.48 -0.82 0.25
N VAL A 204 -11.83 0.11 0.96
CA VAL A 204 -12.36 1.45 1.22
C VAL A 204 -11.39 2.47 0.63
N PHE A 205 -11.90 3.33 -0.24
CA PHE A 205 -11.15 4.44 -0.84
C PHE A 205 -11.60 5.75 -0.18
N ILE A 206 -10.67 6.62 0.12
CA ILE A 206 -10.93 7.96 0.65
C ILE A 206 -10.29 8.96 -0.31
N ASP A 207 -11.09 9.91 -0.79
CA ASP A 207 -10.57 10.97 -1.63
C ASP A 207 -10.04 12.16 -0.81
N THR A 208 -9.44 13.13 -1.48
CA THR A 208 -8.89 14.35 -0.85
C THR A 208 -9.96 15.26 -0.24
N ASN A 209 -11.25 15.01 -0.47
CA ASN A 209 -12.39 15.67 0.16
C ASN A 209 -13.00 14.87 1.33
N ASN A 210 -12.36 13.74 1.72
CA ASN A 210 -12.84 12.79 2.73
C ASN A 210 -14.13 12.06 2.30
N ALA A 211 -14.46 12.01 1.01
CA ALA A 211 -15.55 11.16 0.53
C ALA A 211 -15.10 9.69 0.51
N LEU A 212 -15.99 8.82 0.99
CA LEU A 212 -15.74 7.38 1.15
C LEU A 212 -16.38 6.60 -0.01
N TYR A 213 -15.60 5.71 -0.61
CA TYR A 213 -16.07 4.80 -1.66
C TYR A 213 -15.71 3.37 -1.27
N TYR A 214 -16.59 2.42 -1.56
CA TYR A 214 -16.55 1.06 -1.06
C TYR A 214 -16.61 0.06 -2.22
N SER A 215 -15.87 -1.04 -2.10
CA SER A 215 -16.13 -2.24 -2.90
C SER A 215 -17.47 -2.88 -2.50
N ASP A 216 -17.92 -3.87 -3.26
CA ASP A 216 -19.27 -4.40 -3.20
C ASP A 216 -19.70 -4.88 -1.80
N HIS A 217 -18.79 -5.48 -1.02
CA HIS A 217 -19.06 -6.02 0.32
C HIS A 217 -18.28 -5.30 1.45
N ALA A 218 -17.52 -4.25 1.17
CA ALA A 218 -16.74 -3.56 2.18
C ALA A 218 -17.60 -2.95 3.31
N LYS A 219 -18.87 -2.60 3.01
CA LYS A 219 -19.80 -2.07 4.01
C LYS A 219 -20.22 -3.09 5.07
N ASP A 220 -20.11 -4.38 4.78
CA ASP A 220 -20.44 -5.46 5.72
C ASP A 220 -19.49 -5.47 6.93
N TYR A 221 -18.31 -4.88 6.78
CA TYR A 221 -17.31 -4.71 7.83
C TYR A 221 -17.50 -3.43 8.67
N VAL A 222 -18.30 -2.46 8.20
CA VAL A 222 -18.42 -1.15 8.84
C VAL A 222 -19.24 -1.23 10.13
N ILE A 223 -18.70 -0.66 11.22
CA ILE A 223 -19.43 -0.47 12.47
C ILE A 223 -20.32 0.77 12.32
N GLN A 224 -21.62 0.57 12.52
CA GLN A 224 -22.61 1.65 12.55
C GLN A 224 -22.55 2.43 13.85
#